data_4049c79040bf04e7493734cc96ca3730
#
_entry.id   4049c79040bf04e7493734cc96ca3730
#
_cell.length_a   1.000
_cell.length_b   1.000
_cell.length_c   1.000
_cell.angle_alpha   90.00
_cell.angle_beta   90.00
_cell.angle_gamma   90.00
#
_symmetry.space_group_name_H-M   'P 1'
#
loop_
_entity.id
_entity.type
_entity.pdbx_description
1 polymer ?
#
loop_
_entity_poly.entity_id
_entity_poly.type
_entity_poly.pdbx_seq_one_letter_code
_entity_poly.pdbx_strand_id
1 'polypeptide(L)'
;MRRILGLVLPALLLASLPVPAQARSDGSTSIVTSAGSGGSAGFESSAGSCVADPATPKRQFRASWIASVVNIDWPSRPGLPAAQQQAELTRWLDDAVRQNHNAVVLQVRPTADAFWPSKVEPWSRYLTGVQGGDPGYDPLAYAVAEAHKRNLELHAWFNPYRLSMGTNLNELVPTHPARQHPDWVVSYGGKLYYNPGIPAARKLVEAAIMDAVTRYDLDGVHFDDYFYPYPVAGQTFADAATYAEYGAGFPNIADWRRNNIDLLISELQHLIKMHKPWVKFGVSPFAVWRNAGTDPQGSATTAGVQTYDDLFADTRKWVREGWIDYIVPQVYWAQGFAPADYNKLVPWWAEQVRGTDVHLYIGQATYKVGTSTQSPDWADPNELSDHLAFNTGIPEVKGDIYFSAKDVRADRLGATSLLNRTWYSRPALVPAMPHLDAKSPRPVQTLRATRQADGVHLSWKPGSTDTTSYAVYRRAIPGNDHCPDNDARNLLTTLRGTTFTDTTATPGAHYLYFVTALDRTANESHPIPTYSH
;
A
#
# COMPACT_ATOMS: atom_id res chain seq x y z
N MET A 1 -22.05 -20.32 29.61
CA MET A 1 -20.60 -20.55 29.53
C MET A 1 -20.15 -20.12 28.15
N ARG A 2 -19.61 -18.89 28.01
CA ARG A 2 -19.13 -18.33 26.74
C ARG A 2 -17.65 -18.72 26.58
N ARG A 3 -17.34 -19.55 25.62
CA ARG A 3 -15.95 -19.79 25.19
C ARG A 3 -15.56 -18.71 24.17
N ILE A 4 -14.65 -17.86 24.55
CA ILE A 4 -13.98 -16.90 23.67
C ILE A 4 -12.92 -17.74 22.91
N LEU A 5 -13.13 -17.97 21.62
CA LEU A 5 -12.08 -18.50 20.73
C LEU A 5 -11.17 -17.33 20.36
N GLY A 6 -10.02 -17.26 21.00
CA GLY A 6 -8.94 -16.37 20.57
C GLY A 6 -8.35 -16.88 19.26
N LEU A 7 -8.38 -16.04 18.22
CA LEU A 7 -7.65 -16.28 16.96
C LEU A 7 -6.15 -16.10 17.26
N VAL A 8 -5.42 -17.21 17.32
CA VAL A 8 -3.95 -17.22 17.35
C VAL A 8 -3.47 -17.17 15.90
N LEU A 9 -2.97 -16.01 15.46
CA LEU A 9 -2.01 -15.99 14.35
C LEU A 9 -0.78 -16.78 14.80
N PRO A 10 -0.13 -17.56 13.92
CA PRO A 10 1.05 -18.31 14.31
C PRO A 10 2.18 -17.34 14.68
N ALA A 11 2.37 -17.11 15.98
CA ALA A 11 3.58 -16.52 16.51
C ALA A 11 4.67 -17.60 16.52
N LEU A 12 5.74 -17.40 15.78
CA LEU A 12 6.95 -18.20 15.93
C LEU A 12 7.54 -17.92 17.33
N LEU A 13 7.44 -18.91 18.21
CA LEU A 13 8.16 -18.96 19.47
C LEU A 13 9.63 -19.31 19.17
N LEU A 14 10.51 -18.34 19.30
CA LEU A 14 11.95 -18.56 19.44
C LEU A 14 12.33 -18.32 20.90
N ALA A 15 12.87 -19.38 21.51
CA ALA A 15 13.36 -19.40 22.88
C ALA A 15 14.51 -18.39 23.09
N SER A 16 14.40 -17.56 24.12
CA SER A 16 15.42 -16.61 24.56
C SER A 16 16.43 -17.27 25.49
N LEU A 17 17.70 -17.16 25.15
CA LEU A 17 18.82 -17.33 26.10
C LEU A 17 19.38 -15.96 26.47
N PRO A 18 19.81 -15.73 27.72
CA PRO A 18 20.27 -14.42 28.17
C PRO A 18 21.75 -14.19 27.80
N VAL A 19 22.07 -12.96 27.36
CA VAL A 19 23.46 -12.47 27.14
C VAL A 19 23.71 -11.28 28.09
N PRO A 20 24.91 -11.17 28.73
CA PRO A 20 25.21 -10.17 29.74
C PRO A 20 25.55 -8.80 29.14
N ALA A 21 25.25 -7.77 29.91
CA ALA A 21 25.50 -6.35 29.64
C ALA A 21 26.99 -6.01 29.59
N GLN A 22 27.40 -5.19 28.62
CA GLN A 22 28.70 -4.50 28.62
C GLN A 22 28.51 -2.98 28.56
N ALA A 23 29.38 -2.29 29.29
CA ALA A 23 29.34 -0.88 29.66
C ALA A 23 29.69 0.07 28.48
N ARG A 24 29.06 1.24 28.51
CA ARG A 24 29.39 2.40 27.66
C ARG A 24 30.63 3.12 28.17
N SER A 25 31.51 3.54 27.28
CA SER A 25 32.58 4.49 27.52
C SER A 25 32.27 5.84 26.88
N ASP A 26 32.31 6.90 27.68
CA ASP A 26 32.16 8.30 27.28
C ASP A 26 33.37 8.78 26.47
N GLY A 27 33.12 9.53 25.40
CA GLY A 27 34.13 10.21 24.60
C GLY A 27 33.80 11.70 24.43
N SER A 28 34.61 12.55 25.05
CA SER A 28 34.48 13.97 25.19
C SER A 28 34.68 14.78 23.90
N THR A 29 33.92 15.87 23.84
CA THR A 29 33.92 16.94 22.84
C THR A 29 35.16 17.86 23.01
N SER A 30 35.80 18.24 21.93
CA SER A 30 36.75 19.37 21.89
C SER A 30 36.24 20.48 20.99
N ILE A 31 36.06 21.64 21.60
CA ILE A 31 35.70 22.91 20.96
C ILE A 31 36.99 23.56 20.44
N VAL A 32 36.99 23.97 19.17
CA VAL A 32 38.02 24.86 18.63
C VAL A 32 37.37 26.21 18.31
N THR A 33 37.75 27.22 19.05
CA THR A 33 37.45 28.62 18.78
C THR A 33 38.55 29.22 17.91
N SER A 34 38.22 29.89 16.81
CA SER A 34 39.10 30.85 16.15
C SER A 34 38.39 32.17 15.93
N ALA A 35 39.06 33.25 16.38
CA ALA A 35 38.59 34.63 16.35
C ALA A 35 38.93 35.33 15.03
N GLY A 36 38.03 36.10 14.58
CA GLY A 36 37.93 37.43 14.02
C GLY A 36 38.89 37.93 12.96
N SER A 37 38.31 38.52 11.92
CA SER A 37 38.68 39.84 11.42
C SER A 37 37.52 40.41 10.55
N GLY A 38 37.18 41.70 10.78
CA GLY A 38 36.03 42.36 10.17
C GLY A 38 36.26 42.80 8.74
N GLY A 39 35.17 42.97 8.01
CA GLY A 39 35.15 43.55 6.67
C GLY A 39 33.73 43.75 6.19
N SER A 40 33.34 44.98 6.05
CA SER A 40 32.27 45.62 5.24
C SER A 40 30.97 44.83 5.00
N ALA A 41 29.88 45.35 5.55
CA ALA A 41 28.52 44.97 5.26
C ALA A 41 28.13 45.22 3.79
N GLY A 42 28.22 44.17 2.99
CA GLY A 42 27.43 44.04 1.77
C GLY A 42 26.11 43.41 2.15
N PHE A 43 24.99 44.07 1.92
CA PHE A 43 23.66 43.47 1.93
C PHE A 43 23.59 42.46 0.78
N GLU A 44 24.12 41.25 0.97
CA GLU A 44 23.71 40.13 0.18
C GLU A 44 22.31 39.74 0.65
N SER A 45 21.31 40.05 -0.17
CA SER A 45 20.00 39.44 -0.06
C SER A 45 20.22 37.92 -0.18
N SER A 46 20.18 37.19 0.94
CA SER A 46 20.12 35.74 0.92
C SER A 46 18.82 35.37 0.22
N ALA A 47 18.89 35.13 -1.09
CA ALA A 47 17.85 34.41 -1.79
C ALA A 47 17.78 33.03 -1.11
N GLY A 48 16.84 32.88 -0.16
CA GLY A 48 16.62 31.64 0.55
C GLY A 48 16.35 30.56 -0.49
N SER A 49 17.25 29.58 -0.57
CA SER A 49 17.04 28.42 -1.43
C SER A 49 15.74 27.72 -0.98
N CYS A 50 14.87 27.37 -1.93
CA CYS A 50 13.68 26.57 -1.63
C CYS A 50 14.11 25.15 -1.25
N VAL A 51 14.30 24.92 0.04
CA VAL A 51 14.64 23.60 0.57
C VAL A 51 13.35 22.83 0.83
N ALA A 52 13.22 21.68 0.19
CA ALA A 52 12.10 20.77 0.44
C ALA A 52 12.15 20.29 1.90
N ASP A 53 10.99 20.29 2.57
CA ASP A 53 10.85 19.71 3.90
C ASP A 53 10.65 18.20 3.76
N PRO A 54 11.56 17.34 4.23
CA PRO A 54 11.42 15.90 4.13
C PRO A 54 10.23 15.35 4.92
N ALA A 55 9.73 16.07 5.93
CA ALA A 55 8.54 15.68 6.67
C ALA A 55 7.23 15.94 5.90
N THR A 56 7.26 16.81 4.89
CA THR A 56 6.08 17.12 4.08
C THR A 56 6.40 17.04 2.57
N PRO A 57 6.75 15.85 2.07
CA PRO A 57 7.08 15.66 0.66
C PRO A 57 5.86 15.96 -0.22
N LYS A 58 6.09 16.57 -1.39
CA LYS A 58 5.00 16.82 -2.36
C LYS A 58 4.32 15.54 -2.83
N ARG A 59 5.07 14.46 -2.98
CA ARG A 59 4.59 13.16 -3.47
C ARG A 59 4.98 12.07 -2.50
N GLN A 60 3.98 11.33 -2.02
CA GLN A 60 4.16 10.19 -1.14
C GLN A 60 2.91 9.32 -1.19
N PHE A 61 3.05 8.02 -1.43
CA PHE A 61 1.93 7.09 -1.34
C PHE A 61 1.59 6.84 0.13
N ARG A 62 0.34 7.03 0.50
CA ARG A 62 -0.15 6.87 1.88
C ARG A 62 -1.43 6.09 1.87
N ALA A 63 -1.41 4.88 2.41
CA ALA A 63 -2.58 4.01 2.36
C ALA A 63 -2.72 3.12 3.61
N SER A 64 -3.90 2.52 3.77
CA SER A 64 -4.13 1.43 4.71
C SER A 64 -4.72 0.24 3.98
N TRP A 65 -4.37 -0.97 4.43
CA TRP A 65 -5.08 -2.18 4.06
C TRP A 65 -6.41 -2.28 4.80
N ILE A 66 -7.47 -2.59 4.05
CA ILE A 66 -8.79 -2.93 4.57
C ILE A 66 -9.02 -4.41 4.27
N ALA A 67 -8.80 -5.26 5.26
CA ALA A 67 -8.88 -6.72 5.11
C ALA A 67 -10.30 -7.23 5.32
N SER A 68 -10.75 -8.11 4.41
CA SER A 68 -12.08 -8.71 4.47
C SER A 68 -12.05 -10.18 4.94
N VAL A 69 -10.94 -10.87 4.78
CA VAL A 69 -10.81 -12.26 5.26
C VAL A 69 -11.13 -12.33 6.75
N VAL A 70 -11.97 -13.29 7.14
CA VAL A 70 -12.50 -13.48 8.50
C VAL A 70 -13.03 -12.17 9.14
N ASN A 71 -13.47 -11.24 8.29
CA ASN A 71 -14.02 -9.94 8.70
C ASN A 71 -13.07 -9.13 9.61
N ILE A 72 -11.77 -9.08 9.24
CA ILE A 72 -10.75 -8.37 10.03
C ILE A 72 -11.10 -6.89 10.18
N ASP A 73 -11.37 -6.20 9.04
CA ASP A 73 -11.72 -4.78 9.01
C ASP A 73 -13.13 -4.55 8.46
N TRP A 74 -13.45 -5.12 7.28
CA TRP A 74 -14.72 -4.86 6.59
C TRP A 74 -15.22 -6.05 5.76
N PRO A 75 -16.54 -6.34 5.80
CA PRO A 75 -17.51 -5.87 6.80
C PRO A 75 -17.13 -6.33 8.21
N SER A 76 -17.55 -5.60 9.25
CA SER A 76 -17.18 -5.92 10.65
C SER A 76 -17.66 -7.30 11.13
N ARG A 77 -18.66 -7.86 10.46
CA ARG A 77 -19.15 -9.24 10.59
C ARG A 77 -19.96 -9.63 9.36
N PRO A 78 -20.08 -10.92 9.06
CA PRO A 78 -20.94 -11.37 7.97
C PRO A 78 -22.42 -11.14 8.28
N GLY A 79 -23.25 -11.06 7.24
CA GLY A 79 -24.70 -10.94 7.34
C GLY A 79 -25.21 -9.56 7.78
N LEU A 80 -24.39 -8.51 7.69
CA LEU A 80 -24.86 -7.14 7.85
C LEU A 80 -25.74 -6.75 6.66
N PRO A 81 -26.84 -5.98 6.88
CA PRO A 81 -27.59 -5.36 5.78
C PRO A 81 -26.69 -4.50 4.88
N ALA A 82 -26.99 -4.44 3.58
CA ALA A 82 -26.22 -3.67 2.59
C ALA A 82 -25.93 -2.23 3.05
N ALA A 83 -26.93 -1.51 3.55
CA ALA A 83 -26.78 -0.15 4.04
C ALA A 83 -25.78 -0.02 5.21
N GLN A 84 -25.66 -1.05 6.07
CA GLN A 84 -24.69 -1.04 7.15
C GLN A 84 -23.28 -1.34 6.62
N GLN A 85 -23.14 -2.30 5.70
CA GLN A 85 -21.86 -2.58 5.05
C GLN A 85 -21.34 -1.32 4.33
N GLN A 86 -22.20 -0.64 3.58
CA GLN A 86 -21.88 0.62 2.89
C GLN A 86 -21.47 1.72 3.88
N ALA A 87 -22.21 1.90 4.96
CA ALA A 87 -21.89 2.90 5.98
C ALA A 87 -20.55 2.61 6.70
N GLU A 88 -20.23 1.33 6.94
CA GLU A 88 -18.94 0.94 7.50
C GLU A 88 -17.78 1.27 6.55
N LEU A 89 -17.91 0.91 5.26
CA LEU A 89 -16.88 1.20 4.26
C LEU A 89 -16.69 2.71 4.10
N THR A 90 -17.77 3.46 4.02
CA THR A 90 -17.73 4.94 3.97
C THR A 90 -16.91 5.50 5.12
N ARG A 91 -17.11 5.01 6.35
CA ARG A 91 -16.33 5.45 7.52
C ARG A 91 -14.84 5.09 7.41
N TRP A 92 -14.47 3.94 6.82
CA TRP A 92 -13.06 3.61 6.57
C TRP A 92 -12.41 4.57 5.57
N LEU A 93 -13.14 4.94 4.52
CA LEU A 93 -12.66 5.91 3.53
C LEU A 93 -12.57 7.33 4.13
N ASP A 94 -13.51 7.73 4.98
CA ASP A 94 -13.44 9.01 5.71
C ASP A 94 -12.26 9.05 6.68
N ASP A 95 -11.95 7.92 7.33
CA ASP A 95 -10.74 7.80 8.17
C ASP A 95 -9.47 7.97 7.35
N ALA A 96 -9.38 7.33 6.19
CA ALA A 96 -8.23 7.49 5.30
C ALA A 96 -8.00 8.97 4.91
N VAL A 97 -9.07 9.70 4.56
CA VAL A 97 -8.99 11.14 4.27
C VAL A 97 -8.52 11.93 5.49
N ARG A 98 -9.05 11.65 6.69
CA ARG A 98 -8.61 12.33 7.93
C ARG A 98 -7.14 12.07 8.27
N GLN A 99 -6.61 10.93 7.83
CA GLN A 99 -5.20 10.56 7.99
C GLN A 99 -4.30 11.13 6.87
N ASN A 100 -4.83 11.98 5.99
CA ASN A 100 -4.15 12.45 4.78
C ASN A 100 -3.60 11.30 3.91
N HIS A 101 -4.29 10.13 3.91
CA HIS A 101 -4.05 9.08 2.93
C HIS A 101 -4.58 9.51 1.56
N ASN A 102 -3.97 8.98 0.50
CA ASN A 102 -4.37 9.21 -0.89
C ASN A 102 -4.75 7.91 -1.62
N ALA A 103 -4.72 6.78 -0.91
CA ALA A 103 -5.15 5.49 -1.43
C ALA A 103 -5.69 4.59 -0.31
N VAL A 104 -6.42 3.53 -0.70
CA VAL A 104 -6.77 2.38 0.13
C VAL A 104 -6.53 1.09 -0.62
N VAL A 105 -6.11 0.04 0.09
CA VAL A 105 -5.92 -1.31 -0.44
C VAL A 105 -6.99 -2.21 0.13
N LEU A 106 -8.07 -2.44 -0.64
CA LEU A 106 -9.25 -3.18 -0.20
C LEU A 106 -9.20 -4.64 -0.64
N GLN A 107 -9.28 -5.58 0.30
CA GLN A 107 -9.33 -7.02 -0.02
C GLN A 107 -10.70 -7.38 -0.59
N VAL A 108 -10.72 -7.74 -1.88
CA VAL A 108 -11.95 -8.03 -2.64
C VAL A 108 -12.06 -9.50 -3.06
N ARG A 109 -10.98 -10.29 -2.94
CA ARG A 109 -10.95 -11.73 -3.21
C ARG A 109 -10.14 -12.46 -2.13
N PRO A 110 -10.74 -12.69 -0.94
CA PRO A 110 -10.01 -13.26 0.21
C PRO A 110 -9.80 -14.79 0.14
N THR A 111 -10.76 -15.55 -0.42
CA THR A 111 -10.76 -17.02 -0.40
C THR A 111 -11.37 -17.62 -1.68
N ALA A 112 -10.85 -17.21 -2.86
CA ALA A 112 -11.37 -17.61 -4.18
C ALA A 112 -12.90 -17.40 -4.28
N ASP A 113 -13.35 -16.30 -3.73
CA ASP A 113 -14.73 -15.82 -3.75
C ASP A 113 -14.71 -14.28 -3.88
N ALA A 114 -15.77 -13.68 -4.36
CA ALA A 114 -15.75 -12.32 -4.88
C ALA A 114 -16.57 -11.34 -4.04
N PHE A 115 -16.10 -10.09 -3.95
CA PHE A 115 -16.83 -8.92 -3.45
C PHE A 115 -17.48 -8.11 -4.57
N TRP A 116 -17.78 -8.76 -5.69
CA TRP A 116 -18.50 -8.20 -6.86
C TRP A 116 -19.31 -9.32 -7.52
N PRO A 117 -20.32 -9.02 -8.36
CA PRO A 117 -21.08 -10.04 -9.10
C PRO A 117 -20.20 -10.68 -10.18
N SER A 118 -19.25 -11.52 -9.75
CA SER A 118 -18.29 -12.20 -10.61
C SER A 118 -18.97 -13.26 -11.48
N LYS A 119 -18.46 -13.41 -12.71
CA LYS A 119 -18.86 -14.48 -13.65
C LYS A 119 -18.05 -15.76 -13.45
N VAL A 120 -17.02 -15.72 -12.61
CA VAL A 120 -16.02 -16.79 -12.45
C VAL A 120 -16.14 -17.47 -11.09
N GLU A 121 -16.38 -16.70 -10.03
CA GLU A 121 -16.37 -17.18 -8.66
C GLU A 121 -17.63 -16.72 -7.90
N PRO A 122 -18.08 -17.48 -6.88
CA PRO A 122 -19.26 -17.10 -6.11
C PRO A 122 -19.03 -15.86 -5.24
N TRP A 123 -20.12 -15.25 -4.76
CA TRP A 123 -20.08 -14.24 -3.72
C TRP A 123 -19.36 -14.73 -2.46
N SER A 124 -18.56 -13.86 -1.86
CA SER A 124 -17.84 -14.18 -0.64
C SER A 124 -18.78 -14.38 0.57
N ARG A 125 -18.48 -15.42 1.36
CA ARG A 125 -19.17 -15.67 2.62
C ARG A 125 -19.01 -14.56 3.65
N TYR A 126 -17.96 -13.76 3.52
CA TYR A 126 -17.71 -12.65 4.45
C TYR A 126 -18.68 -11.48 4.27
N LEU A 127 -19.45 -11.44 3.19
CA LEU A 127 -20.54 -10.48 2.97
C LEU A 127 -21.82 -10.89 3.71
N THR A 128 -22.33 -12.07 3.39
CA THR A 128 -23.66 -12.52 3.83
C THR A 128 -23.64 -13.59 4.93
N GLY A 129 -22.48 -14.20 5.18
CA GLY A 129 -22.33 -15.38 6.04
C GLY A 129 -22.46 -16.70 5.28
N VAL A 130 -22.95 -16.66 4.05
CA VAL A 130 -23.11 -17.82 3.16
C VAL A 130 -22.40 -17.54 1.85
N GLN A 131 -21.49 -18.44 1.44
CA GLN A 131 -20.84 -18.33 0.13
C GLN A 131 -21.89 -18.43 -0.97
N GLY A 132 -21.79 -17.59 -2.00
CA GLY A 132 -22.76 -17.49 -3.09
C GLY A 132 -24.00 -16.66 -2.75
N GLY A 133 -24.19 -16.25 -1.50
CA GLY A 133 -25.29 -15.36 -1.09
C GLY A 133 -25.10 -13.94 -1.64
N ASP A 134 -26.07 -13.43 -2.39
CA ASP A 134 -26.08 -12.07 -2.92
C ASP A 134 -26.26 -11.04 -1.79
N PRO A 135 -25.35 -10.09 -1.61
CA PRO A 135 -25.48 -9.02 -0.61
C PRO A 135 -26.53 -7.97 -0.96
N GLY A 136 -27.17 -8.03 -2.15
CA GLY A 136 -28.16 -7.09 -2.63
C GLY A 136 -27.61 -5.78 -3.18
N TYR A 137 -26.30 -5.70 -3.40
CA TYR A 137 -25.61 -4.58 -4.06
C TYR A 137 -24.26 -5.03 -4.60
N ASP A 138 -23.56 -4.18 -5.33
CA ASP A 138 -22.19 -4.42 -5.80
C ASP A 138 -21.18 -3.73 -4.87
N PRO A 139 -20.53 -4.47 -3.93
CA PRO A 139 -19.57 -3.92 -2.99
C PRO A 139 -18.36 -3.26 -3.64
N LEU A 140 -17.83 -3.83 -4.74
CA LEU A 140 -16.67 -3.27 -5.41
C LEU A 140 -17.02 -2.00 -6.18
N ALA A 141 -18.14 -1.96 -6.90
CA ALA A 141 -18.60 -0.74 -7.55
C ALA A 141 -18.83 0.39 -6.55
N TYR A 142 -19.45 0.08 -5.40
CA TYR A 142 -19.65 1.04 -4.32
C TYR A 142 -18.31 1.55 -3.75
N ALA A 143 -17.36 0.64 -3.51
CA ALA A 143 -16.04 0.98 -2.99
C ALA A 143 -15.28 1.93 -3.92
N VAL A 144 -15.25 1.62 -5.22
CA VAL A 144 -14.60 2.47 -6.25
C VAL A 144 -15.24 3.86 -6.28
N ALA A 145 -16.58 3.93 -6.35
CA ALA A 145 -17.29 5.20 -6.43
C ALA A 145 -17.03 6.09 -5.19
N GLU A 146 -17.11 5.52 -3.99
CA GLU A 146 -16.92 6.27 -2.75
C GLU A 146 -15.45 6.63 -2.47
N ALA A 147 -14.48 5.80 -2.89
CA ALA A 147 -13.06 6.14 -2.85
C ALA A 147 -12.76 7.31 -3.80
N HIS A 148 -13.21 7.22 -5.05
CA HIS A 148 -13.00 8.27 -6.06
C HIS A 148 -13.68 9.59 -5.70
N LYS A 149 -14.86 9.55 -5.10
CA LYS A 149 -15.53 10.75 -4.57
C LYS A 149 -14.68 11.51 -3.54
N ARG A 150 -13.81 10.80 -2.81
CA ARG A 150 -12.85 11.33 -1.83
C ARG A 150 -11.47 11.58 -2.39
N ASN A 151 -11.29 11.39 -3.68
CA ASN A 151 -9.99 11.42 -4.37
C ASN A 151 -8.96 10.44 -3.79
N LEU A 152 -9.43 9.28 -3.32
CA LEU A 152 -8.58 8.15 -2.95
C LEU A 152 -8.43 7.20 -4.13
N GLU A 153 -7.21 6.73 -4.40
CA GLU A 153 -7.02 5.56 -5.26
C GLU A 153 -7.56 4.31 -4.55
N LEU A 154 -8.18 3.40 -5.31
CA LEU A 154 -8.60 2.10 -4.82
C LEU A 154 -7.77 1.01 -5.49
N HIS A 155 -6.91 0.37 -4.69
CA HIS A 155 -6.16 -0.80 -5.08
C HIS A 155 -6.92 -2.05 -4.62
N ALA A 156 -7.40 -2.85 -5.57
CA ALA A 156 -8.11 -4.08 -5.26
C ALA A 156 -7.12 -5.18 -4.88
N TRP A 157 -7.25 -5.71 -3.68
CA TRP A 157 -6.40 -6.76 -3.15
C TRP A 157 -7.02 -8.14 -3.36
N PHE A 158 -6.30 -9.00 -4.05
CA PHE A 158 -6.66 -10.37 -4.37
C PHE A 158 -5.70 -11.35 -3.67
N ASN A 159 -6.24 -12.38 -3.05
CA ASN A 159 -5.47 -13.53 -2.59
C ASN A 159 -5.53 -14.60 -3.68
N PRO A 160 -4.44 -14.94 -4.39
CA PRO A 160 -4.55 -15.71 -5.62
C PRO A 160 -4.95 -17.17 -5.43
N TYR A 161 -4.40 -17.88 -4.44
CA TYR A 161 -4.55 -19.34 -4.39
C TYR A 161 -5.30 -19.88 -3.18
N ARG A 162 -5.54 -19.08 -2.14
CA ARG A 162 -6.27 -19.55 -0.96
C ARG A 162 -7.75 -19.74 -1.25
N LEU A 163 -8.30 -20.96 -1.01
CA LEU A 163 -9.69 -21.33 -1.24
C LEU A 163 -10.56 -21.23 0.01
N SER A 164 -10.01 -21.57 1.17
CA SER A 164 -10.78 -21.68 2.41
C SER A 164 -9.88 -21.50 3.62
N MET A 165 -10.46 -21.05 4.72
CA MET A 165 -9.82 -21.05 6.05
C MET A 165 -10.06 -22.35 6.83
N GLY A 166 -10.68 -23.35 6.21
CA GLY A 166 -10.89 -24.70 6.70
C GLY A 166 -10.46 -25.73 5.67
N THR A 167 -10.60 -27.03 6.01
CA THR A 167 -10.15 -28.16 5.18
C THR A 167 -11.28 -28.90 4.47
N ASN A 168 -12.53 -28.55 4.75
CA ASN A 168 -13.68 -29.25 4.19
C ASN A 168 -14.10 -28.62 2.84
N LEU A 169 -13.76 -29.27 1.75
CA LEU A 169 -14.14 -28.84 0.41
C LEU A 169 -15.66 -28.73 0.21
N ASN A 170 -16.45 -29.55 0.94
CA ASN A 170 -17.91 -29.54 0.85
C ASN A 170 -18.57 -28.30 1.47
N GLU A 171 -17.82 -27.47 2.21
CA GLU A 171 -18.31 -26.16 2.69
C GLU A 171 -18.34 -25.09 1.59
N LEU A 172 -17.66 -25.32 0.48
CA LEU A 172 -17.79 -24.47 -0.70
C LEU A 172 -19.10 -24.80 -1.44
N VAL A 173 -19.75 -23.82 -2.04
CA VAL A 173 -20.98 -24.06 -2.81
C VAL A 173 -20.71 -25.00 -4.00
N PRO A 174 -21.70 -25.81 -4.44
CA PRO A 174 -21.51 -26.77 -5.53
C PRO A 174 -21.02 -26.16 -6.84
N THR A 175 -21.36 -24.89 -7.11
CA THR A 175 -20.94 -24.15 -8.30
C THR A 175 -19.54 -23.57 -8.21
N HIS A 176 -18.85 -23.68 -7.06
CA HIS A 176 -17.50 -23.20 -6.89
C HIS A 176 -16.54 -23.99 -7.80
N PRO A 177 -15.63 -23.34 -8.56
CA PRO A 177 -14.71 -24.04 -9.46
C PRO A 177 -13.89 -25.14 -8.77
N ALA A 178 -13.45 -24.92 -7.52
CA ALA A 178 -12.74 -25.95 -6.75
C ALA A 178 -13.60 -27.20 -6.42
N ARG A 179 -14.94 -27.08 -6.39
CA ARG A 179 -15.85 -28.22 -6.25
C ARG A 179 -16.04 -28.98 -7.56
N GLN A 180 -15.90 -28.27 -8.69
CA GLN A 180 -15.96 -28.84 -10.03
C GLN A 180 -14.63 -29.49 -10.43
N HIS A 181 -13.52 -29.00 -9.86
CA HIS A 181 -12.16 -29.48 -10.08
C HIS A 181 -11.46 -29.80 -8.77
N PRO A 182 -11.89 -30.85 -8.04
CA PRO A 182 -11.27 -31.24 -6.76
C PRO A 182 -9.80 -31.68 -6.91
N ASP A 183 -9.40 -32.10 -8.09
CA ASP A 183 -8.02 -32.42 -8.50
C ASP A 183 -7.09 -31.20 -8.49
N TRP A 184 -7.64 -29.97 -8.54
CA TRP A 184 -6.85 -28.72 -8.42
C TRP A 184 -6.59 -28.33 -6.96
N VAL A 185 -7.16 -29.01 -5.98
CA VAL A 185 -7.19 -28.59 -4.58
C VAL A 185 -6.14 -29.32 -3.76
N VAL A 186 -5.36 -28.55 -2.99
CA VAL A 186 -4.43 -29.08 -1.99
C VAL A 186 -4.86 -28.64 -0.60
N SER A 187 -4.95 -29.60 0.33
CA SER A 187 -5.12 -29.32 1.75
C SER A 187 -3.76 -29.20 2.42
N TYR A 188 -3.51 -28.05 3.06
CA TYR A 188 -2.24 -27.77 3.73
C TYR A 188 -2.43 -26.78 4.88
N GLY A 189 -1.76 -27.00 6.01
CA GLY A 189 -1.79 -26.09 7.15
C GLY A 189 -3.20 -25.78 7.68
N GLY A 190 -4.12 -26.75 7.61
CA GLY A 190 -5.50 -26.57 8.05
C GLY A 190 -6.37 -25.73 7.10
N LYS A 191 -5.96 -25.52 5.86
CA LYS A 191 -6.66 -24.72 4.84
C LYS A 191 -6.68 -25.44 3.50
N LEU A 192 -7.48 -24.91 2.56
CA LEU A 192 -7.49 -25.36 1.17
C LEU A 192 -6.88 -24.29 0.26
N TYR A 193 -6.16 -24.75 -0.76
CA TYR A 193 -5.52 -23.94 -1.78
C TYR A 193 -5.74 -24.52 -3.16
N TYR A 194 -5.81 -23.67 -4.19
CA TYR A 194 -5.51 -24.14 -5.54
C TYR A 194 -4.04 -24.53 -5.61
N ASN A 195 -3.74 -25.56 -6.38
CA ASN A 195 -2.37 -25.95 -6.69
C ASN A 195 -1.80 -25.01 -7.76
N PRO A 196 -0.81 -24.15 -7.43
CA PRO A 196 -0.26 -23.20 -8.39
C PRO A 196 0.43 -23.87 -9.59
N GLY A 197 0.80 -25.13 -9.45
CA GLY A 197 1.44 -25.93 -10.49
C GLY A 197 0.49 -26.43 -11.57
N ILE A 198 -0.82 -26.26 -11.42
CA ILE A 198 -1.81 -26.65 -12.43
C ILE A 198 -2.10 -25.44 -13.34
N PRO A 199 -1.71 -25.47 -14.63
CA PRO A 199 -1.90 -24.34 -15.55
C PRO A 199 -3.35 -23.87 -15.65
N ALA A 200 -4.32 -24.78 -15.65
CA ALA A 200 -5.75 -24.46 -15.72
C ALA A 200 -6.23 -23.71 -14.46
N ALA A 201 -5.73 -24.07 -13.27
CA ALA A 201 -6.03 -23.36 -12.02
C ALA A 201 -5.45 -21.93 -12.04
N ARG A 202 -4.21 -21.74 -12.55
CA ARG A 202 -3.63 -20.40 -12.75
C ARG A 202 -4.49 -19.56 -13.70
N LYS A 203 -4.92 -20.12 -14.83
CA LYS A 203 -5.77 -19.40 -15.80
C LYS A 203 -7.14 -19.03 -15.23
N LEU A 204 -7.71 -19.85 -14.35
CA LEU A 204 -8.92 -19.50 -13.62
C LEU A 204 -8.68 -18.28 -12.68
N VAL A 205 -7.59 -18.28 -11.94
CA VAL A 205 -7.23 -17.14 -11.05
C VAL A 205 -7.06 -15.85 -11.86
N GLU A 206 -6.35 -15.91 -12.99
CA GLU A 206 -6.20 -14.77 -13.92
C GLU A 206 -7.56 -14.29 -14.41
N ALA A 207 -8.44 -15.20 -14.86
CA ALA A 207 -9.78 -14.86 -15.35
C ALA A 207 -10.63 -14.19 -14.25
N ALA A 208 -10.56 -14.66 -13.01
CA ALA A 208 -11.28 -14.07 -11.89
C ALA A 208 -10.80 -12.63 -11.60
N ILE A 209 -9.49 -12.39 -11.62
CA ILE A 209 -8.92 -11.06 -11.42
C ILE A 209 -9.27 -10.13 -12.59
N MET A 210 -9.11 -10.62 -13.83
CA MET A 210 -9.41 -9.84 -15.01
C MET A 210 -10.90 -9.52 -15.18
N ASP A 211 -11.81 -10.35 -14.62
CA ASP A 211 -13.24 -10.00 -14.55
C ASP A 211 -13.46 -8.70 -13.74
N ALA A 212 -12.74 -8.51 -12.64
CA ALA A 212 -12.77 -7.26 -11.89
C ALA A 212 -12.06 -6.12 -12.65
N VAL A 213 -10.83 -6.34 -13.13
CA VAL A 213 -10.02 -5.32 -13.80
C VAL A 213 -10.75 -4.73 -15.01
N THR A 214 -11.38 -5.56 -15.82
CA THR A 214 -12.06 -5.08 -17.05
C THR A 214 -13.34 -4.30 -16.77
N ARG A 215 -14.06 -4.64 -15.70
CA ARG A 215 -15.39 -4.09 -15.38
C ARG A 215 -15.37 -2.85 -14.49
N TYR A 216 -14.38 -2.72 -13.61
CA TYR A 216 -14.35 -1.64 -12.60
C TYR A 216 -13.21 -0.66 -12.88
N ASP A 217 -13.41 0.58 -12.49
CA ASP A 217 -12.42 1.66 -12.61
C ASP A 217 -11.40 1.58 -11.45
N LEU A 218 -10.65 0.47 -11.39
CA LEU A 218 -9.61 0.26 -10.41
C LEU A 218 -8.39 1.14 -10.71
N ASP A 219 -7.72 1.63 -9.67
CA ASP A 219 -6.43 2.33 -9.79
C ASP A 219 -5.26 1.35 -9.67
N GLY A 220 -5.46 0.22 -8.98
CA GLY A 220 -4.45 -0.83 -8.84
C GLY A 220 -5.01 -2.22 -8.56
N VAL A 221 -4.20 -3.23 -8.92
CA VAL A 221 -4.32 -4.62 -8.49
C VAL A 221 -3.22 -4.88 -7.48
N HIS A 222 -3.55 -5.53 -6.38
CA HIS A 222 -2.61 -5.80 -5.30
C HIS A 222 -2.66 -7.26 -4.86
N PHE A 223 -1.49 -7.88 -4.70
CA PHE A 223 -1.34 -9.18 -4.05
C PHE A 223 -0.63 -9.02 -2.71
N ASP A 224 -0.94 -9.91 -1.77
CA ASP A 224 -0.21 -10.08 -0.51
C ASP A 224 0.96 -11.07 -0.64
N ASP A 225 1.33 -11.71 0.45
CA ASP A 225 2.42 -12.66 0.56
C ASP A 225 2.00 -14.14 0.43
N TYR A 226 0.72 -14.41 0.18
CA TYR A 226 0.18 -15.78 0.13
C TYR A 226 0.14 -16.35 -1.30
N PHE A 227 1.30 -16.79 -1.80
CA PHE A 227 1.42 -17.57 -3.04
C PHE A 227 1.36 -19.07 -2.73
N TYR A 228 2.50 -19.76 -2.58
CA TYR A 228 2.51 -21.00 -1.80
C TYR A 228 2.33 -20.66 -0.32
N PRO A 229 1.69 -21.54 0.48
CA PRO A 229 1.47 -21.26 1.90
C PRO A 229 2.79 -21.28 2.69
N TYR A 230 2.77 -20.55 3.82
CA TYR A 230 3.88 -20.57 4.78
C TYR A 230 4.17 -21.99 5.26
N PRO A 231 5.45 -22.34 5.50
CA PRO A 231 5.85 -23.67 5.96
C PRO A 231 5.15 -24.04 7.27
N VAL A 232 4.64 -25.27 7.33
CA VAL A 232 4.10 -25.86 8.55
C VAL A 232 4.97 -27.07 8.90
N ALA A 233 5.50 -27.11 10.12
CA ALA A 233 6.36 -28.18 10.57
C ALA A 233 5.72 -29.56 10.38
N GLY A 234 6.45 -30.49 9.77
CA GLY A 234 5.99 -31.84 9.49
C GLY A 234 4.99 -31.98 8.33
N GLN A 235 4.70 -30.90 7.58
CA GLN A 235 3.83 -30.96 6.41
C GLN A 235 4.61 -30.61 5.13
N THR A 236 4.22 -31.28 4.04
CA THR A 236 4.70 -30.98 2.68
C THR A 236 3.49 -30.60 1.83
N PHE A 237 3.62 -29.56 0.99
CA PHE A 237 2.58 -29.22 0.02
C PHE A 237 2.49 -30.33 -1.03
N ALA A 238 1.29 -30.89 -1.21
CA ALA A 238 1.08 -32.15 -1.93
C ALA A 238 0.95 -31.94 -3.45
N ASP A 239 2.03 -31.47 -4.10
CA ASP A 239 2.09 -31.21 -5.53
C ASP A 239 3.13 -32.05 -6.29
N ALA A 240 3.67 -33.11 -5.68
CA ALA A 240 4.70 -33.97 -6.31
C ALA A 240 4.20 -34.65 -7.60
N ALA A 241 2.92 -35.11 -7.63
CA ALA A 241 2.32 -35.67 -8.82
C ALA A 241 2.18 -34.62 -9.94
N THR A 242 1.79 -33.40 -9.57
CA THR A 242 1.70 -32.27 -10.51
C THR A 242 3.07 -31.87 -11.06
N TYR A 243 4.13 -31.93 -10.22
CA TYR A 243 5.51 -31.74 -10.68
C TYR A 243 5.94 -32.83 -11.66
N ALA A 244 5.58 -34.08 -11.41
CA ALA A 244 5.89 -35.18 -12.33
C ALA A 244 5.22 -34.98 -13.72
N GLU A 245 4.04 -34.35 -13.75
CA GLU A 245 3.29 -34.08 -14.98
C GLU A 245 3.77 -32.81 -15.71
N TYR A 246 3.96 -31.70 -14.97
CA TYR A 246 4.22 -30.36 -15.57
C TYR A 246 5.63 -29.83 -15.30
N GLY A 247 6.46 -30.53 -14.55
CA GLY A 247 7.79 -30.07 -14.14
C GLY A 247 8.92 -30.46 -15.11
N ALA A 248 8.61 -31.02 -16.28
CA ALA A 248 9.64 -31.38 -17.26
C ALA A 248 10.49 -30.16 -17.64
N GLY A 249 11.84 -30.32 -17.57
CA GLY A 249 12.80 -29.25 -17.85
C GLY A 249 13.26 -28.46 -16.61
N PHE A 250 12.65 -28.65 -15.44
CA PHE A 250 13.12 -28.04 -14.20
C PHE A 250 14.02 -29.02 -13.43
N PRO A 251 15.16 -28.54 -12.86
CA PRO A 251 16.11 -29.40 -12.17
C PRO A 251 15.57 -29.92 -10.83
N ASN A 252 14.61 -29.23 -10.24
CA ASN A 252 13.98 -29.59 -8.98
C ASN A 252 12.59 -28.93 -8.83
N ILE A 253 11.81 -29.42 -7.88
CA ILE A 253 10.44 -28.95 -7.61
C ILE A 253 10.39 -27.50 -7.13
N ALA A 254 11.42 -26.99 -6.44
CA ALA A 254 11.46 -25.63 -5.94
C ALA A 254 11.57 -24.61 -7.08
N ASP A 255 12.42 -24.88 -8.08
CA ASP A 255 12.52 -24.03 -9.28
C ASP A 255 11.23 -24.03 -10.09
N TRP A 256 10.57 -25.18 -10.22
CA TRP A 256 9.27 -25.29 -10.86
C TRP A 256 8.17 -24.51 -10.11
N ARG A 257 8.14 -24.59 -8.77
CA ARG A 257 7.20 -23.83 -7.96
C ARG A 257 7.38 -22.32 -8.13
N ARG A 258 8.63 -21.84 -8.13
CA ARG A 258 8.92 -20.41 -8.41
C ARG A 258 8.44 -19.99 -9.79
N ASN A 259 8.71 -20.82 -10.81
CA ASN A 259 8.25 -20.55 -12.15
C ASN A 259 6.71 -20.47 -12.24
N ASN A 260 5.97 -21.30 -11.50
CA ASN A 260 4.49 -21.23 -11.49
C ASN A 260 3.98 -19.87 -10.97
N ILE A 261 4.64 -19.30 -9.97
CA ILE A 261 4.29 -17.97 -9.46
C ILE A 261 4.79 -16.88 -10.41
N ASP A 262 5.99 -17.00 -10.94
CA ASP A 262 6.53 -16.09 -11.96
C ASP A 262 5.60 -15.95 -13.17
N LEU A 263 5.04 -17.07 -13.64
CA LEU A 263 4.06 -17.08 -14.72
C LEU A 263 2.78 -16.33 -14.33
N LEU A 264 2.25 -16.52 -13.12
CA LEU A 264 1.06 -15.76 -12.67
C LEU A 264 1.33 -14.26 -12.69
N ILE A 265 2.46 -13.83 -12.14
CA ILE A 265 2.81 -12.40 -12.04
C ILE A 265 3.02 -11.79 -13.43
N SER A 266 3.85 -12.42 -14.27
CA SER A 266 4.17 -11.89 -15.59
C SER A 266 2.97 -11.90 -16.56
N GLU A 267 2.16 -12.96 -16.55
CA GLU A 267 0.96 -13.07 -17.37
C GLU A 267 -0.10 -12.05 -16.96
N LEU A 268 -0.34 -11.86 -15.66
CA LEU A 268 -1.26 -10.83 -15.16
C LEU A 268 -0.80 -9.41 -15.47
N GLN A 269 0.50 -9.09 -15.28
CA GLN A 269 1.04 -7.80 -15.68
C GLN A 269 0.71 -7.53 -17.16
N HIS A 270 1.00 -8.49 -18.03
CA HIS A 270 0.70 -8.36 -19.45
C HIS A 270 -0.80 -8.15 -19.72
N LEU A 271 -1.67 -8.97 -19.11
CA LEU A 271 -3.13 -8.87 -19.29
C LEU A 271 -3.69 -7.54 -18.78
N ILE A 272 -3.26 -7.09 -17.62
CA ILE A 272 -3.66 -5.79 -17.05
C ILE A 272 -3.28 -4.66 -18.01
N LYS A 273 -2.01 -4.62 -18.46
CA LYS A 273 -1.52 -3.55 -19.35
C LYS A 273 -2.17 -3.56 -20.73
N MET A 274 -2.51 -4.73 -21.26
CA MET A 274 -3.25 -4.84 -22.51
C MET A 274 -4.66 -4.24 -22.42
N HIS A 275 -5.35 -4.35 -21.28
CA HIS A 275 -6.73 -3.90 -21.13
C HIS A 275 -6.82 -2.48 -20.55
N LYS A 276 -6.01 -2.18 -19.54
CA LYS A 276 -5.98 -0.89 -18.82
C LYS A 276 -4.54 -0.54 -18.45
N PRO A 277 -3.75 0.03 -19.36
CA PRO A 277 -2.32 0.26 -19.15
C PRO A 277 -1.99 1.13 -17.93
N TRP A 278 -2.93 1.98 -17.50
CA TRP A 278 -2.79 2.84 -16.31
C TRP A 278 -3.01 2.13 -14.98
N VAL A 279 -3.65 0.94 -14.96
CA VAL A 279 -3.89 0.19 -13.72
C VAL A 279 -2.56 -0.34 -13.20
N LYS A 280 -2.22 0.06 -11.99
CA LYS A 280 -0.99 -0.35 -11.30
C LYS A 280 -1.10 -1.80 -10.85
N PHE A 281 -0.01 -2.55 -10.93
CA PHE A 281 0.06 -3.90 -10.35
C PHE A 281 1.16 -3.96 -9.32
N GLY A 282 0.84 -4.34 -8.10
CA GLY A 282 1.80 -4.41 -7.00
C GLY A 282 1.62 -5.61 -6.09
N VAL A 283 2.66 -5.88 -5.33
CA VAL A 283 2.72 -7.02 -4.40
C VAL A 283 3.27 -6.56 -3.05
N SER A 284 2.67 -7.04 -1.96
CA SER A 284 3.21 -6.88 -0.60
C SER A 284 3.74 -8.22 -0.06
N PRO A 285 4.98 -8.58 -0.38
CA PRO A 285 5.56 -9.85 0.06
C PRO A 285 6.00 -9.79 1.51
N PHE A 286 6.23 -10.96 2.10
CA PHE A 286 7.09 -11.09 3.28
C PHE A 286 8.44 -10.42 3.00
N ALA A 287 8.96 -9.60 3.93
CA ALA A 287 10.01 -8.63 3.60
C ALA A 287 11.40 -9.24 3.40
N VAL A 288 11.64 -10.49 3.74
CA VAL A 288 12.94 -11.13 3.55
C VAL A 288 12.91 -12.02 2.30
N TRP A 289 13.60 -11.56 1.24
CA TRP A 289 13.78 -12.37 0.03
C TRP A 289 14.64 -13.59 0.34
N ARG A 290 15.87 -13.39 0.80
CA ARG A 290 16.79 -14.37 1.35
C ARG A 290 17.67 -13.71 2.41
N ASN A 291 18.14 -14.47 3.39
CA ASN A 291 19.17 -14.04 4.32
C ASN A 291 20.54 -14.02 3.63
N ALA A 292 21.43 -13.11 3.99
CA ALA A 292 22.79 -13.06 3.45
C ALA A 292 23.59 -14.34 3.74
N GLY A 293 23.26 -15.06 4.80
CA GLY A 293 23.86 -16.37 5.10
C GLY A 293 23.36 -17.50 4.19
N THR A 294 22.22 -17.33 3.52
CA THR A 294 21.68 -18.28 2.52
C THR A 294 22.15 -17.92 1.11
N ASP A 295 22.16 -16.63 0.80
CA ASP A 295 22.59 -16.09 -0.49
C ASP A 295 23.33 -14.76 -0.29
N PRO A 296 24.55 -14.57 -0.83
CA PRO A 296 25.30 -13.32 -0.69
C PRO A 296 24.56 -12.07 -1.19
N GLN A 297 23.54 -12.23 -2.04
CA GLN A 297 22.68 -11.15 -2.53
C GLN A 297 21.47 -10.88 -1.59
N GLY A 298 21.31 -11.67 -0.53
CA GLY A 298 20.26 -11.53 0.46
C GLY A 298 20.48 -10.36 1.42
N SER A 299 19.47 -10.07 2.23
CA SER A 299 19.56 -9.06 3.29
C SER A 299 20.38 -9.55 4.48
N ALA A 300 21.00 -8.63 5.23
CA ALA A 300 21.76 -8.92 6.44
C ALA A 300 20.83 -9.30 7.62
N THR A 301 20.06 -10.35 7.44
CA THR A 301 19.01 -10.88 8.34
C THR A 301 19.27 -12.36 8.66
N THR A 302 18.50 -12.88 9.66
CA THR A 302 18.46 -14.30 10.04
C THR A 302 17.03 -14.76 10.23
N ALA A 303 16.13 -14.27 9.39
CA ALA A 303 14.70 -14.61 9.44
C ALA A 303 14.48 -16.10 9.20
N GLY A 304 13.47 -16.67 9.89
CA GLY A 304 13.12 -18.08 9.76
C GLY A 304 12.35 -18.43 8.48
N VAL A 305 11.85 -17.43 7.75
CA VAL A 305 11.15 -17.57 6.46
C VAL A 305 11.81 -16.67 5.43
N GLN A 306 11.94 -17.17 4.20
CA GLN A 306 12.51 -16.48 3.05
C GLN A 306 11.58 -16.65 1.86
N THR A 307 11.18 -15.55 1.18
CA THR A 307 10.19 -15.65 0.10
C THR A 307 10.62 -16.57 -1.03
N TYR A 308 11.89 -16.53 -1.38
CA TYR A 308 12.45 -17.32 -2.48
C TYR A 308 12.43 -18.83 -2.19
N ASP A 309 12.83 -19.22 -0.97
CA ASP A 309 13.01 -20.63 -0.61
C ASP A 309 11.73 -21.26 -0.06
N ASP A 310 10.99 -20.53 0.78
CA ASP A 310 9.88 -21.08 1.56
C ASP A 310 8.51 -20.81 0.94
N LEU A 311 8.34 -19.65 0.28
CA LEU A 311 7.09 -19.24 -0.37
C LEU A 311 7.16 -19.39 -1.89
N PHE A 312 8.31 -19.80 -2.42
CA PHE A 312 8.59 -19.95 -3.85
C PHE A 312 8.23 -18.70 -4.66
N ALA A 313 8.52 -17.53 -4.10
CA ALA A 313 8.22 -16.23 -4.66
C ALA A 313 9.52 -15.44 -4.87
N ASP A 314 9.98 -15.35 -6.12
CA ASP A 314 11.18 -14.59 -6.48
C ASP A 314 10.84 -13.10 -6.68
N THR A 315 10.49 -12.44 -5.57
CA THR A 315 10.05 -11.04 -5.54
C THR A 315 11.10 -10.07 -6.08
N ARG A 316 12.36 -10.40 -5.94
CA ARG A 316 13.49 -9.64 -6.50
C ARG A 316 13.54 -9.71 -8.03
N LYS A 317 13.24 -10.87 -8.61
CA LYS A 317 13.12 -11.05 -10.06
C LYS A 317 11.99 -10.20 -10.62
N TRP A 318 10.82 -10.19 -9.96
CA TRP A 318 9.66 -9.42 -10.45
C TRP A 318 9.96 -7.91 -10.52
N VAL A 319 10.74 -7.39 -9.56
CA VAL A 319 11.23 -6.00 -9.59
C VAL A 319 12.17 -5.78 -10.78
N ARG A 320 13.14 -6.66 -10.99
CA ARG A 320 14.16 -6.51 -12.04
C ARG A 320 13.63 -6.64 -13.46
N GLU A 321 12.65 -7.54 -13.62
CA GLU A 321 11.98 -7.76 -14.92
C GLU A 321 10.86 -6.74 -15.19
N GLY A 322 10.53 -5.86 -14.23
CA GLY A 322 9.44 -4.89 -14.37
C GLY A 322 8.07 -5.55 -14.50
N TRP A 323 7.86 -6.71 -13.85
CA TRP A 323 6.58 -7.42 -13.87
C TRP A 323 5.56 -6.86 -12.88
N ILE A 324 5.97 -5.89 -12.08
CA ILE A 324 5.12 -5.17 -11.13
C ILE A 324 5.45 -3.67 -11.21
N ASP A 325 4.49 -2.80 -10.90
CA ASP A 325 4.68 -1.36 -10.90
C ASP A 325 5.11 -0.84 -9.51
N TYR A 326 4.80 -1.59 -8.45
CA TYR A 326 5.25 -1.28 -7.10
C TYR A 326 5.39 -2.52 -6.23
N ILE A 327 6.28 -2.44 -5.25
CA ILE A 327 6.48 -3.47 -4.23
C ILE A 327 6.33 -2.87 -2.84
N VAL A 328 5.70 -3.65 -1.92
CA VAL A 328 5.42 -3.24 -0.55
C VAL A 328 5.93 -4.32 0.42
N PRO A 329 7.24 -4.48 0.61
CA PRO A 329 7.72 -5.45 1.59
C PRO A 329 7.09 -5.17 2.97
N GLN A 330 6.54 -6.22 3.59
CA GLN A 330 5.93 -6.17 4.92
C GLN A 330 7.01 -6.14 5.99
N VAL A 331 7.64 -4.95 6.20
CA VAL A 331 8.72 -4.77 7.17
C VAL A 331 8.11 -4.62 8.57
N TYR A 332 7.52 -5.71 9.05
CA TYR A 332 6.75 -5.73 10.30
C TYR A 332 7.61 -5.98 11.54
N TRP A 333 8.80 -5.38 11.58
CA TRP A 333 9.74 -5.46 12.70
C TRP A 333 10.23 -4.08 13.10
N ALA A 334 10.53 -3.94 14.38
CA ALA A 334 11.07 -2.71 14.95
C ALA A 334 12.52 -2.47 14.46
N GLN A 335 12.95 -1.22 14.56
CA GLN A 335 14.34 -0.85 14.38
C GLN A 335 15.21 -1.60 15.40
N GLY A 336 16.34 -2.15 14.95
CA GLY A 336 17.25 -2.92 15.81
C GLY A 336 16.80 -4.37 16.11
N PHE A 337 15.67 -4.86 15.61
CA PHE A 337 15.27 -6.26 15.81
C PHE A 337 16.22 -7.19 15.02
N ALA A 338 17.16 -7.80 15.71
CA ALA A 338 18.31 -8.50 15.12
C ALA A 338 17.96 -9.53 14.00
N PRO A 339 16.91 -10.39 14.10
CA PRO A 339 16.60 -11.34 13.04
C PRO A 339 16.12 -10.70 11.73
N ALA A 340 15.50 -9.52 11.79
CA ALA A 340 14.92 -8.85 10.63
C ALA A 340 14.78 -7.33 10.88
N ASP A 341 15.92 -6.69 11.12
CA ASP A 341 16.03 -5.28 11.46
C ASP A 341 15.49 -4.38 10.34
N TYR A 342 14.56 -3.47 10.69
CA TYR A 342 14.00 -2.48 9.79
C TYR A 342 15.11 -1.68 9.07
N ASN A 343 16.13 -1.26 9.82
CA ASN A 343 17.25 -0.47 9.31
C ASN A 343 18.17 -1.22 8.33
N LYS A 344 18.01 -2.54 8.20
CA LYS A 344 18.70 -3.38 7.21
C LYS A 344 17.82 -3.72 6.02
N LEU A 345 16.52 -3.96 6.28
CA LEU A 345 15.61 -4.40 5.23
C LEU A 345 15.23 -3.26 4.28
N VAL A 346 14.91 -2.07 4.80
CA VAL A 346 14.51 -0.94 3.94
C VAL A 346 15.61 -0.52 2.97
N PRO A 347 16.88 -0.32 3.39
CA PRO A 347 17.98 -0.05 2.46
C PRO A 347 18.23 -1.18 1.46
N TRP A 348 18.08 -2.45 1.88
CA TRP A 348 18.21 -3.58 0.98
C TRP A 348 17.17 -3.54 -0.14
N TRP A 349 15.90 -3.26 0.20
CA TRP A 349 14.84 -3.10 -0.80
C TRP A 349 15.05 -1.88 -1.69
N ALA A 350 15.52 -0.76 -1.13
CA ALA A 350 15.89 0.42 -1.90
C ALA A 350 16.93 0.09 -2.99
N GLU A 351 17.94 -0.74 -2.64
CA GLU A 351 18.92 -1.22 -3.60
C GLU A 351 18.30 -2.12 -4.69
N GLN A 352 17.28 -2.93 -4.36
CA GLN A 352 16.63 -3.81 -5.35
C GLN A 352 15.83 -3.01 -6.40
N VAL A 353 15.20 -1.91 -6.01
CA VAL A 353 14.40 -1.07 -6.94
C VAL A 353 15.21 -0.01 -7.66
N ARG A 354 16.44 0.27 -7.19
CA ARG A 354 17.28 1.32 -7.80
C ARG A 354 17.58 1.02 -9.27
N GLY A 355 17.29 2.00 -10.13
CA GLY A 355 17.46 1.88 -11.59
C GLY A 355 16.34 1.12 -12.29
N THR A 356 15.24 0.80 -11.58
CA THR A 356 14.01 0.27 -12.16
C THR A 356 12.89 1.31 -12.09
N ASP A 357 11.78 1.04 -12.79
CA ASP A 357 10.57 1.86 -12.71
C ASP A 357 9.64 1.43 -11.56
N VAL A 358 10.02 0.42 -10.76
CA VAL A 358 9.19 -0.13 -9.68
C VAL A 358 9.27 0.77 -8.45
N HIS A 359 8.12 1.25 -7.98
CA HIS A 359 8.06 2.04 -6.75
C HIS A 359 8.19 1.16 -5.51
N LEU A 360 8.99 1.62 -4.54
CA LEU A 360 9.08 1.00 -3.22
C LEU A 360 8.16 1.74 -2.23
N TYR A 361 7.19 1.02 -1.67
CA TYR A 361 6.44 1.45 -0.49
C TYR A 361 6.76 0.49 0.66
N ILE A 362 6.66 0.95 1.91
CA ILE A 362 6.98 0.11 3.07
C ILE A 362 5.68 -0.29 3.78
N GLY A 363 5.52 -1.59 4.02
CA GLY A 363 4.43 -2.13 4.83
C GLY A 363 4.72 -1.94 6.32
N GLN A 364 3.81 -1.25 7.04
CA GLN A 364 3.93 -0.88 8.45
C GLN A 364 3.00 -1.70 9.34
N ALA A 365 3.53 -2.22 10.46
CA ALA A 365 2.81 -3.10 11.39
C ALA A 365 2.06 -2.31 12.48
N THR A 366 1.07 -1.50 12.11
CA THR A 366 0.29 -0.69 13.07
C THR A 366 -0.36 -1.54 14.18
N TYR A 367 -0.71 -2.79 13.88
CA TYR A 367 -1.31 -3.73 14.84
C TYR A 367 -0.38 -4.12 16.00
N LYS A 368 0.93 -3.89 15.89
CA LYS A 368 1.91 -4.19 16.93
C LYS A 368 2.06 -3.08 17.97
N VAL A 369 1.69 -1.85 17.61
CA VAL A 369 1.77 -0.70 18.53
C VAL A 369 1.02 -1.00 19.83
N GLY A 370 1.64 -0.72 20.96
CA GLY A 370 1.11 -1.00 22.29
C GLY A 370 1.21 -2.48 22.70
N THR A 371 2.02 -3.28 22.01
CA THR A 371 2.32 -4.67 22.40
C THR A 371 3.81 -4.82 22.67
N SER A 372 4.20 -5.92 23.33
CA SER A 372 5.61 -6.33 23.45
C SER A 372 5.94 -7.51 22.53
N THR A 373 5.09 -7.78 21.54
CA THR A 373 5.25 -8.92 20.63
C THR A 373 6.50 -8.72 19.77
N GLN A 374 7.45 -9.62 19.83
CA GLN A 374 8.74 -9.66 19.14
C GLN A 374 9.77 -8.63 19.64
N SER A 375 9.39 -7.40 19.97
CA SER A 375 10.29 -6.37 20.48
C SER A 375 9.57 -5.47 21.49
N PRO A 376 10.25 -5.03 22.57
CA PRO A 376 9.69 -4.04 23.48
C PRO A 376 9.48 -2.66 22.84
N ASP A 377 10.15 -2.38 21.71
CA ASP A 377 10.08 -1.08 21.02
C ASP A 377 8.66 -0.77 20.52
N TRP A 378 7.84 -1.79 20.25
CA TRP A 378 6.42 -1.60 19.92
C TRP A 378 5.57 -1.00 21.05
N ALA A 379 6.08 -0.95 22.28
CA ALA A 379 5.46 -0.22 23.39
C ALA A 379 5.76 1.30 23.32
N ASP A 380 6.68 1.75 22.47
CA ASP A 380 6.94 3.16 22.21
C ASP A 380 5.95 3.71 21.16
N PRO A 381 5.21 4.79 21.47
CA PRO A 381 4.34 5.46 20.50
C PRO A 381 5.09 6.07 19.31
N ASN A 382 6.41 6.27 19.42
CA ASN A 382 7.23 6.87 18.38
C ASN A 382 7.67 5.87 17.31
N GLU A 383 7.68 4.56 17.55
CA GLU A 383 8.27 3.55 16.66
C GLU A 383 7.84 3.72 15.19
N LEU A 384 6.53 3.91 14.92
CA LEU A 384 6.06 4.18 13.54
C LEU A 384 6.58 5.52 12.99
N SER A 385 6.68 6.56 13.82
CA SER A 385 7.22 7.85 13.41
C SER A 385 8.72 7.78 13.12
N ASP A 386 9.45 6.97 13.89
CA ASP A 386 10.89 6.74 13.72
C ASP A 386 11.17 5.94 12.44
N HIS A 387 10.29 5.00 12.07
CA HIS A 387 10.31 4.36 10.75
C HIS A 387 10.23 5.40 9.61
N LEU A 388 9.29 6.34 9.70
CA LEU A 388 9.15 7.37 8.67
C LEU A 388 10.33 8.34 8.66
N ALA A 389 10.84 8.71 9.84
CA ALA A 389 12.06 9.52 9.94
C ALA A 389 13.25 8.83 9.23
N PHE A 390 13.43 7.53 9.45
CA PHE A 390 14.45 6.75 8.77
C PHE A 390 14.22 6.72 7.25
N ASN A 391 12.99 6.51 6.82
CA ASN A 391 12.62 6.45 5.40
C ASN A 391 12.93 7.75 4.64
N THR A 392 12.89 8.92 5.29
CA THR A 392 13.21 10.21 4.65
C THR A 392 14.64 10.29 4.11
N GLY A 393 15.56 9.51 4.68
CA GLY A 393 16.94 9.39 4.22
C GLY A 393 17.13 8.46 3.02
N ILE A 394 16.06 7.82 2.52
CA ILE A 394 16.13 6.79 1.46
C ILE A 394 15.23 7.22 0.28
N PRO A 395 15.80 7.85 -0.76
CA PRO A 395 15.03 8.46 -1.85
C PRO A 395 14.17 7.47 -2.66
N GLU A 396 14.51 6.19 -2.63
CA GLU A 396 13.76 5.12 -3.29
C GLU A 396 12.44 4.81 -2.60
N VAL A 397 12.30 5.09 -1.29
CA VAL A 397 11.03 4.92 -0.57
C VAL A 397 10.05 6.01 -0.98
N LYS A 398 8.95 5.61 -1.61
CA LYS A 398 7.94 6.51 -2.16
C LYS A 398 6.66 6.56 -1.31
N GLY A 399 6.62 5.88 -0.17
CA GLY A 399 5.48 5.91 0.74
C GLY A 399 5.35 4.69 1.63
N ASP A 400 4.23 4.64 2.35
CA ASP A 400 3.96 3.64 3.37
C ASP A 400 2.51 3.13 3.29
N ILE A 401 2.30 1.86 3.65
CA ILE A 401 0.97 1.25 3.77
C ILE A 401 0.85 0.59 5.13
N TYR A 402 -0.26 0.83 5.83
CA TYR A 402 -0.46 0.45 7.24
C TYR A 402 -1.39 -0.75 7.39
N PHE A 403 -0.95 -1.80 8.05
CA PHE A 403 -1.76 -2.96 8.37
C PHE A 403 -2.23 -2.93 9.82
N SER A 404 -3.52 -2.76 10.04
CA SER A 404 -4.62 -2.55 9.11
C SER A 404 -5.42 -1.29 9.47
N ALA A 405 -6.45 -0.98 8.68
CA ALA A 405 -7.30 0.20 8.87
C ALA A 405 -7.90 0.29 10.29
N LYS A 406 -8.32 -0.85 10.88
CA LYS A 406 -8.84 -0.86 12.27
C LYS A 406 -7.78 -0.47 13.29
N ASP A 407 -6.51 -0.82 13.05
CA ASP A 407 -5.41 -0.51 13.97
C ASP A 407 -4.98 0.96 13.84
N VAL A 408 -5.03 1.51 12.61
CA VAL A 408 -4.88 2.94 12.36
C VAL A 408 -5.98 3.73 13.10
N ARG A 409 -7.25 3.31 12.99
CA ARG A 409 -8.39 3.94 13.71
C ARG A 409 -8.27 3.80 15.22
N ALA A 410 -7.76 2.67 15.71
CA ALA A 410 -7.62 2.40 17.14
C ALA A 410 -6.62 3.35 17.81
N ASP A 411 -5.69 3.91 17.06
CA ASP A 411 -4.71 4.91 17.51
C ASP A 411 -4.05 4.56 18.85
N ARG A 412 -3.61 3.29 18.99
CA ARG A 412 -3.02 2.82 20.24
C ARG A 412 -1.83 3.70 20.62
N LEU A 413 -1.76 4.07 21.90
CA LEU A 413 -0.76 4.99 22.46
C LEU A 413 -0.72 6.37 21.78
N GLY A 414 -1.69 6.72 20.93
CA GLY A 414 -1.67 7.95 20.15
C GLY A 414 -0.64 7.96 19.00
N ALA A 415 -0.11 6.79 18.63
CA ALA A 415 0.96 6.67 17.63
C ALA A 415 0.53 7.13 16.23
N THR A 416 -0.68 6.81 15.80
CA THR A 416 -1.22 7.24 14.50
C THR A 416 -1.48 8.76 14.50
N SER A 417 -2.02 9.31 15.59
CA SER A 417 -2.19 10.75 15.77
C SER A 417 -0.86 11.48 15.79
N LEU A 418 0.18 10.91 16.41
CA LEU A 418 1.54 11.45 16.39
C LEU A 418 2.10 11.47 14.96
N LEU A 419 2.03 10.35 14.26
CA LEU A 419 2.46 10.20 12.88
C LEU A 419 1.79 11.24 11.97
N ASN A 420 0.48 11.47 12.13
CA ASN A 420 -0.25 12.47 11.37
C ASN A 420 0.25 13.89 11.62
N ARG A 421 0.44 14.26 12.87
CA ARG A 421 0.93 15.60 13.22
C ARG A 421 2.34 15.86 12.71
N THR A 422 3.18 14.82 12.67
CA THR A 422 4.61 14.95 12.31
C THR A 422 4.83 14.81 10.81
N TRP A 423 4.30 13.74 10.20
CA TRP A 423 4.66 13.32 8.83
C TRP A 423 3.53 13.52 7.81
N TYR A 424 2.28 13.45 8.26
CA TYR A 424 1.10 13.56 7.41
C TYR A 424 0.26 14.79 7.73
N SER A 425 0.89 15.83 8.27
CA SER A 425 0.23 17.10 8.62
C SER A 425 -0.34 17.85 7.40
N ARG A 426 0.10 17.50 6.19
CA ARG A 426 -0.36 18.05 4.91
C ARG A 426 -0.70 16.93 3.93
N PRO A 427 -1.61 17.19 2.96
CA PRO A 427 -1.84 16.25 1.88
C PRO A 427 -0.57 16.06 1.04
N ALA A 428 -0.47 14.94 0.35
CA ALA A 428 0.55 14.66 -0.64
C ALA A 428 -0.09 14.10 -1.91
N LEU A 429 0.52 14.38 -3.06
CA LEU A 429 0.15 13.74 -4.32
C LEU A 429 0.63 12.30 -4.33
N VAL A 430 -0.09 11.44 -5.03
CA VAL A 430 0.41 10.10 -5.37
C VAL A 430 1.70 10.23 -6.19
N PRO A 431 2.71 9.39 -5.97
CA PRO A 431 3.91 9.36 -6.80
C PRO A 431 3.57 9.07 -8.27
N ALA A 432 4.06 9.89 -9.19
CA ALA A 432 3.84 9.68 -10.61
C ALA A 432 4.57 8.43 -11.12
N MET A 433 3.93 7.71 -12.05
CA MET A 433 4.49 6.52 -12.72
C MET A 433 4.67 6.80 -14.22
N PRO A 434 5.71 7.53 -14.63
CA PRO A 434 5.89 7.95 -16.02
C PRO A 434 6.13 6.77 -16.98
N HIS A 435 6.53 5.60 -16.51
CA HIS A 435 6.63 4.40 -17.33
C HIS A 435 5.25 3.87 -17.81
N LEU A 436 4.17 4.20 -17.09
CA LEU A 436 2.80 3.86 -17.50
C LEU A 436 2.22 4.93 -18.44
N ASP A 437 2.46 6.18 -18.15
CA ASP A 437 2.17 7.33 -19.02
C ASP A 437 3.09 8.49 -18.61
N ALA A 438 3.83 9.05 -19.57
CA ALA A 438 4.74 10.17 -19.34
C ALA A 438 4.11 11.53 -19.70
N LYS A 439 2.87 11.55 -20.17
CA LYS A 439 2.20 12.75 -20.66
C LYS A 439 1.42 13.44 -19.55
N SER A 440 1.81 14.67 -19.20
CA SER A 440 0.99 15.51 -18.31
C SER A 440 -0.32 15.95 -19.01
N PRO A 441 -1.44 16.00 -18.28
CA PRO A 441 -2.69 16.54 -18.81
C PRO A 441 -2.56 18.03 -19.11
N ARG A 442 -3.46 18.58 -19.93
CA ARG A 442 -3.48 20.02 -20.18
C ARG A 442 -3.91 20.76 -18.89
N PRO A 443 -3.31 21.95 -18.64
CA PRO A 443 -3.69 22.77 -17.50
C PRO A 443 -5.19 23.12 -17.50
N VAL A 444 -5.73 23.39 -16.32
CA VAL A 444 -7.12 23.84 -16.15
C VAL A 444 -7.37 25.13 -16.91
N GLN A 445 -8.62 25.35 -17.28
CA GLN A 445 -9.06 26.58 -17.97
C GLN A 445 -9.98 27.40 -17.06
N THR A 446 -10.03 28.71 -17.28
CA THR A 446 -10.99 29.61 -16.65
C THR A 446 -11.02 29.51 -15.12
N LEU A 447 -9.82 29.45 -14.48
CA LEU A 447 -9.72 29.46 -13.02
C LEU A 447 -10.20 30.82 -12.46
N ARG A 448 -11.11 30.79 -11.49
CA ARG A 448 -11.64 31.96 -10.78
C ARG A 448 -11.59 31.72 -9.27
N ALA A 449 -11.29 32.76 -8.52
CA ALA A 449 -11.38 32.80 -7.07
C ALA A 449 -12.27 33.98 -6.66
N THR A 450 -13.26 33.72 -5.83
CA THR A 450 -14.20 34.73 -5.32
C THR A 450 -14.28 34.60 -3.82
N ARG A 451 -14.01 35.69 -3.10
CA ARG A 451 -14.16 35.73 -1.65
C ARG A 451 -15.63 35.82 -1.27
N GLN A 452 -16.05 35.00 -0.33
CA GLN A 452 -17.38 34.99 0.27
C GLN A 452 -17.28 34.93 1.80
N ALA A 453 -18.42 34.95 2.50
CA ALA A 453 -18.44 34.97 3.96
C ALA A 453 -17.86 33.70 4.59
N ASP A 454 -17.95 32.56 3.90
CA ASP A 454 -17.50 31.22 4.35
C ASP A 454 -16.09 30.84 3.85
N GLY A 455 -15.43 31.72 3.07
CA GLY A 455 -14.09 31.47 2.56
C GLY A 455 -13.82 32.00 1.15
N VAL A 456 -12.85 31.39 0.47
CA VAL A 456 -12.57 31.69 -0.93
C VAL A 456 -13.04 30.55 -1.81
N HIS A 457 -14.01 30.84 -2.67
CA HIS A 457 -14.60 29.91 -3.61
C HIS A 457 -13.79 29.89 -4.90
N LEU A 458 -13.27 28.69 -5.24
CA LEU A 458 -12.54 28.42 -6.48
C LEU A 458 -13.41 27.63 -7.43
N SER A 459 -13.34 27.96 -8.72
CA SER A 459 -13.95 27.18 -9.80
C SER A 459 -13.11 27.23 -11.06
N TRP A 460 -13.09 26.10 -11.80
CA TRP A 460 -12.32 25.98 -13.05
C TRP A 460 -13.00 25.06 -14.05
N LYS A 461 -12.48 25.01 -15.26
CA LYS A 461 -12.88 24.03 -16.28
C LYS A 461 -11.73 23.05 -16.54
N PRO A 462 -12.02 21.78 -16.82
CA PRO A 462 -11.02 20.82 -17.27
C PRO A 462 -10.29 21.30 -18.52
N GLY A 463 -8.98 21.08 -18.60
CA GLY A 463 -8.17 21.40 -19.78
C GLY A 463 -8.17 20.26 -20.82
N SER A 464 -8.39 19.03 -20.37
CA SER A 464 -8.41 17.82 -21.20
C SER A 464 -9.29 16.74 -20.58
N THR A 465 -9.63 15.73 -21.37
CA THR A 465 -10.51 14.60 -20.99
C THR A 465 -9.79 13.51 -20.20
N ASP A 466 -8.46 13.48 -20.21
CA ASP A 466 -7.61 12.56 -19.48
C ASP A 466 -7.35 13.00 -18.03
N THR A 467 -7.82 14.19 -17.64
CA THR A 467 -7.74 14.69 -16.26
C THR A 467 -8.66 13.87 -15.35
N THR A 468 -8.11 13.31 -14.28
CA THR A 468 -8.84 12.56 -13.26
C THR A 468 -9.04 13.34 -11.96
N SER A 469 -8.09 14.21 -11.62
CA SER A 469 -8.14 14.98 -10.38
C SER A 469 -7.37 16.30 -10.51
N TYR A 470 -7.44 17.10 -9.46
CA TYR A 470 -6.80 18.42 -9.39
C TYR A 470 -6.09 18.57 -8.06
N ALA A 471 -4.97 19.33 -8.07
CA ALA A 471 -4.32 19.81 -6.86
C ALA A 471 -4.52 21.33 -6.75
N VAL A 472 -4.92 21.76 -5.57
CA VAL A 472 -5.15 23.19 -5.26
C VAL A 472 -4.06 23.67 -4.32
N TYR A 473 -3.40 24.74 -4.70
CA TYR A 473 -2.32 25.37 -3.95
C TYR A 473 -2.69 26.79 -3.57
N ARG A 474 -2.15 27.27 -2.44
CA ARG A 474 -2.35 28.63 -1.94
C ARG A 474 -1.04 29.25 -1.44
N ARG A 475 -0.74 30.46 -1.86
CA ARG A 475 0.36 31.28 -1.36
C ARG A 475 -0.16 32.62 -0.84
N ALA A 476 0.31 33.04 0.34
CA ALA A 476 -0.03 34.36 0.89
C ALA A 476 0.67 35.49 0.10
N ILE A 477 0.05 36.69 0.06
CA ILE A 477 0.59 37.92 -0.55
C ILE A 477 0.57 39.01 0.51
N PRO A 478 1.70 39.72 0.76
CA PRO A 478 3.04 39.44 0.25
C PRO A 478 3.62 38.17 0.84
N GLY A 479 4.27 37.35 0.03
CA GLY A 479 5.01 36.18 0.45
C GLY A 479 6.51 36.40 0.17
N ASN A 480 7.34 36.06 1.13
CA ASN A 480 8.81 36.12 0.98
C ASN A 480 9.35 34.78 0.43
N ASP A 481 8.49 33.97 -0.19
CA ASP A 481 8.80 32.62 -0.55
C ASP A 481 9.22 32.54 -2.02
N HIS A 482 10.47 32.17 -2.28
CA HIS A 482 11.03 31.96 -3.62
C HIS A 482 10.76 30.55 -4.17
N CYS A 483 9.88 29.77 -3.51
CA CYS A 483 9.59 28.43 -3.93
C CYS A 483 8.59 28.38 -5.10
N PRO A 484 8.62 27.29 -5.90
CA PRO A 484 7.66 27.11 -6.97
C PRO A 484 6.21 27.18 -6.47
N ASP A 485 5.31 27.70 -7.28
CA ASP A 485 3.90 27.87 -6.94
C ASP A 485 3.21 26.56 -6.56
N ASN A 486 3.63 25.45 -7.16
CA ASN A 486 3.18 24.10 -6.86
C ASN A 486 4.09 23.35 -5.87
N ASP A 487 4.75 24.08 -4.96
CA ASP A 487 5.51 23.50 -3.85
C ASP A 487 4.58 22.80 -2.84
N ALA A 488 5.10 21.77 -2.17
CA ALA A 488 4.36 21.00 -1.15
C ALA A 488 3.76 21.89 -0.06
N ARG A 489 4.45 22.93 0.36
CA ARG A 489 4.02 23.86 1.42
C ARG A 489 2.76 24.65 1.05
N ASN A 490 2.51 24.80 -0.25
CA ASN A 490 1.36 25.50 -0.79
C ASN A 490 0.16 24.57 -1.05
N LEU A 491 0.36 23.25 -1.03
CA LEU A 491 -0.71 22.28 -1.32
C LEU A 491 -1.77 22.30 -0.21
N LEU A 492 -3.00 22.65 -0.59
CA LEU A 492 -4.16 22.66 0.30
C LEU A 492 -4.91 21.34 0.26
N THR A 493 -5.17 20.84 -0.93
CA THR A 493 -6.00 19.65 -1.14
C THR A 493 -5.82 19.07 -2.53
N THR A 494 -6.30 17.83 -2.68
CA THR A 494 -6.53 17.19 -3.98
C THR A 494 -8.00 16.75 -4.08
N LEU A 495 -8.60 16.85 -5.26
CA LEU A 495 -10.01 16.50 -5.46
C LEU A 495 -10.31 16.16 -6.92
N ARG A 496 -11.41 15.42 -7.16
CA ARG A 496 -11.88 15.11 -8.53
C ARG A 496 -12.90 16.13 -9.07
N GLY A 497 -13.43 16.99 -8.20
CA GLY A 497 -14.37 18.07 -8.60
C GLY A 497 -13.67 19.27 -9.24
N THR A 498 -14.45 20.16 -9.82
CA THR A 498 -13.98 21.40 -10.46
C THR A 498 -14.28 22.65 -9.66
N THR A 499 -14.61 22.48 -8.39
CA THR A 499 -14.86 23.56 -7.42
C THR A 499 -14.26 23.21 -6.07
N PHE A 500 -13.77 24.22 -5.34
CA PHE A 500 -13.24 24.05 -3.98
C PHE A 500 -13.52 25.34 -3.19
N THR A 501 -13.88 25.20 -1.91
CA THR A 501 -14.01 26.32 -0.98
C THR A 501 -12.90 26.26 0.05
N ASP A 502 -12.02 27.23 0.04
CA ASP A 502 -10.98 27.38 1.06
C ASP A 502 -11.56 28.11 2.28
N THR A 503 -12.07 27.34 3.22
CA THR A 503 -12.60 27.83 4.51
C THR A 503 -11.50 28.24 5.49
N THR A 504 -10.23 27.96 5.16
CA THR A 504 -9.06 28.30 6.00
C THR A 504 -8.44 29.65 5.62
N ALA A 505 -8.97 30.31 4.58
CA ALA A 505 -8.50 31.59 4.14
C ALA A 505 -8.83 32.68 5.19
N THR A 506 -7.80 33.31 5.75
CA THR A 506 -7.96 34.39 6.75
C THR A 506 -8.74 35.56 6.16
N PRO A 507 -9.78 36.06 6.83
CA PRO A 507 -10.50 37.27 6.39
C PRO A 507 -9.56 38.46 6.20
N GLY A 508 -9.71 39.16 5.08
CA GLY A 508 -8.87 40.34 4.75
C GLY A 508 -7.47 40.03 4.22
N ALA A 509 -6.98 38.77 4.33
CA ALA A 509 -5.69 38.42 3.73
C ALA A 509 -5.83 38.16 2.22
N HIS A 510 -4.78 38.54 1.46
CA HIS A 510 -4.72 38.29 0.03
C HIS A 510 -3.94 37.02 -0.26
N TYR A 511 -4.45 36.22 -1.18
CA TYR A 511 -3.84 34.96 -1.58
C TYR A 511 -3.77 34.85 -3.10
N LEU A 512 -2.73 34.17 -3.54
CA LEU A 512 -2.59 33.66 -4.90
C LEU A 512 -2.90 32.15 -4.85
N TYR A 513 -3.89 31.74 -5.62
CA TYR A 513 -4.25 30.34 -5.76
C TYR A 513 -3.75 29.78 -7.08
N PHE A 514 -3.39 28.52 -7.08
CA PHE A 514 -3.00 27.77 -8.25
C PHE A 514 -3.77 26.46 -8.30
N VAL A 515 -4.12 26.03 -9.50
CA VAL A 515 -4.72 24.72 -9.72
C VAL A 515 -3.95 24.00 -10.82
N THR A 516 -3.58 22.75 -10.54
CA THR A 516 -3.01 21.84 -11.53
C THR A 516 -3.97 20.70 -11.81
N ALA A 517 -3.92 20.13 -13.02
CA ALA A 517 -4.61 18.91 -13.40
C ALA A 517 -3.70 17.71 -13.22
N LEU A 518 -4.26 16.58 -12.80
CA LEU A 518 -3.59 15.31 -12.62
C LEU A 518 -4.30 14.25 -13.46
N ASP A 519 -3.55 13.38 -14.14
CA ASP A 519 -4.06 12.20 -14.82
C ASP A 519 -4.11 10.97 -13.91
N ARG A 520 -4.42 9.79 -14.47
CA ARG A 520 -4.51 8.51 -13.75
C ARG A 520 -3.18 7.98 -13.23
N THR A 521 -2.07 8.41 -13.80
CA THR A 521 -0.71 8.04 -13.39
C THR A 521 -0.03 9.12 -12.56
N ALA A 522 -0.85 10.09 -12.11
CA ALA A 522 -0.47 11.23 -11.28
C ALA A 522 0.54 12.19 -11.92
N ASN A 523 0.62 12.25 -13.28
CA ASN A 523 1.33 13.32 -13.95
C ASN A 523 0.60 14.63 -13.73
N GLU A 524 1.36 15.70 -13.47
CA GLU A 524 0.83 17.00 -13.07
C GLU A 524 1.04 18.03 -14.18
N SER A 525 0.00 18.79 -14.52
CA SER A 525 0.08 19.90 -15.45
C SER A 525 0.84 21.10 -14.88
N HIS A 526 1.15 22.07 -15.72
CA HIS A 526 1.58 23.39 -15.24
C HIS A 526 0.47 24.06 -14.40
N PRO A 527 0.84 24.80 -13.32
CA PRO A 527 -0.12 25.51 -12.49
C PRO A 527 -0.73 26.71 -13.22
N ILE A 528 -2.03 26.92 -13.05
CA ILE A 528 -2.73 28.12 -13.52
C ILE A 528 -3.05 28.98 -12.31
N PRO A 529 -2.61 30.26 -12.26
CA PRO A 529 -2.82 31.17 -11.14
C PRO A 529 -4.14 31.93 -11.22
N THR A 530 -4.66 32.33 -10.04
CA THR A 530 -5.71 33.34 -9.87
C THR A 530 -5.57 34.04 -8.52
N TYR A 531 -5.97 35.31 -8.44
CA TYR A 531 -5.97 36.07 -7.18
C TYR A 531 -7.32 35.94 -6.47
N SER A 532 -7.30 35.92 -5.13
CA SER A 532 -8.52 36.10 -4.34
C SER A 532 -8.90 37.57 -4.32
N HIS A 533 -9.99 37.91 -4.96
CA HIS A 533 -10.58 39.24 -4.94
C HIS A 533 -11.70 39.32 -3.91
#